data_ab5e9a986fac44b1d7fb18aa2639bbf7
#
_entry.id   ab5e9a986fac44b1d7fb18aa2639bbf7
#
_cell.length_a   1.000
_cell.length_b   1.000
_cell.length_c   1.000
_cell.angle_alpha   90.00
_cell.angle_beta   90.00
_cell.angle_gamma   90.00
#
_symmetry.space_group_name_H-M   'P 1'
#
loop_
_entity.id
_entity.type
_entity.pdbx_description
1 polymer ?
#
loop_
_entity_poly.entity_id
_entity_poly.type
_entity_poly.pdbx_seq_one_letter_code
_entity_poly.pdbx_strand_id
1 'polypeptide(L)'
;RKTLKGKHPFDLESNKEASILFVNSNFGCGSSREHAPQALIRWGIKSIIGESFADIFYSNCIAIGIPCFTLPKSSLKKIQSYIDKQDLFLEIDIFKSKAISKDLNFNLEIKETSKNMFLSGEWDATSKLLENENLIEKKLNDLPYIRFNNNGF
;
A
#
# COMPACT_ATOMS: atom_id res chain seq x y z
N ARG A 1 -12.20 7.63 -17.21
CA ARG A 1 -12.96 6.37 -17.17
C ARG A 1 -14.12 6.34 -18.17
N LYS A 2 -14.88 7.45 -18.35
CA LYS A 2 -15.99 7.48 -19.34
C LYS A 2 -15.54 7.22 -20.78
N THR A 3 -14.34 7.68 -21.16
CA THR A 3 -13.77 7.53 -22.51
C THR A 3 -13.08 6.17 -22.76
N LEU A 4 -12.74 5.43 -21.68
CA LEU A 4 -12.02 4.17 -21.74
C LEU A 4 -12.88 2.97 -21.23
N LYS A 5 -14.20 3.15 -21.17
CA LYS A 5 -15.11 2.11 -20.63
C LYS A 5 -14.85 0.76 -21.30
N GLY A 6 -14.46 -0.23 -20.50
CA GLY A 6 -14.10 -1.58 -20.94
C GLY A 6 -12.72 -1.74 -21.58
N LYS A 7 -11.93 -0.64 -21.70
CA LYS A 7 -10.54 -0.68 -22.24
C LYS A 7 -9.49 -0.28 -21.19
N HIS A 8 -9.92 0.21 -20.02
CA HIS A 8 -9.00 0.54 -18.96
C HIS A 8 -8.47 -0.75 -18.30
N PRO A 9 -7.19 -0.86 -17.93
CA PRO A 9 -6.64 -2.07 -17.30
C PRO A 9 -7.49 -2.59 -16.13
N PHE A 10 -8.06 -1.71 -15.32
CA PHE A 10 -8.96 -2.07 -14.22
C PHE A 10 -10.38 -2.50 -14.66
N ASP A 11 -10.72 -2.41 -15.94
CA ASP A 11 -12.02 -2.87 -16.47
C ASP A 11 -11.89 -4.22 -17.20
N LEU A 12 -10.65 -4.73 -17.36
CA LEU A 12 -10.38 -6.01 -18.04
C LEU A 12 -10.64 -7.17 -17.07
N GLU A 13 -11.35 -8.18 -17.53
CA GLU A 13 -11.67 -9.39 -16.77
C GLU A 13 -10.38 -10.11 -16.33
N SER A 14 -9.39 -10.19 -17.22
CA SER A 14 -8.07 -10.80 -16.95
C SER A 14 -7.32 -10.19 -15.76
N ASN A 15 -7.62 -8.95 -15.41
CA ASN A 15 -6.91 -8.25 -14.34
C ASN A 15 -7.66 -8.25 -13.00
N LYS A 16 -8.87 -8.83 -12.94
CA LYS A 16 -9.69 -8.78 -11.72
C LYS A 16 -9.05 -9.44 -10.49
N GLU A 17 -8.23 -10.43 -10.70
CA GLU A 17 -7.52 -11.14 -9.63
C GLU A 17 -6.11 -10.58 -9.37
N ALA A 18 -5.72 -9.52 -10.08
CA ALA A 18 -4.41 -8.93 -9.91
C ALA A 18 -4.27 -8.28 -8.52
N SER A 19 -3.25 -8.69 -7.78
CA SER A 19 -2.95 -8.19 -6.44
C SER A 19 -1.69 -7.32 -6.37
N ILE A 20 -0.91 -7.26 -7.46
CA ILE A 20 0.29 -6.43 -7.58
C ILE A 20 0.09 -5.43 -8.71
N LEU A 21 0.30 -4.15 -8.42
CA LEU A 21 0.21 -3.07 -9.40
C LEU A 21 1.62 -2.60 -9.80
N PHE A 22 1.93 -2.68 -11.10
CA PHE A 22 3.16 -2.12 -11.64
C PHE A 22 2.92 -0.73 -12.20
N VAL A 23 3.73 0.24 -11.80
CA VAL A 23 3.56 1.65 -12.16
C VAL A 23 4.87 2.29 -12.61
N ASN A 24 4.77 3.39 -13.35
CA ASN A 24 5.92 4.16 -13.82
C ASN A 24 6.38 5.19 -12.77
N SER A 25 7.17 6.18 -13.21
CA SER A 25 7.71 7.23 -12.35
C SER A 25 6.63 8.16 -11.80
N ASN A 26 6.87 8.68 -10.60
CA ASN A 26 6.06 9.69 -9.91
C ASN A 26 4.57 9.29 -9.78
N PHE A 27 4.33 8.01 -9.52
CA PHE A 27 2.95 7.51 -9.37
C PHE A 27 2.27 8.10 -8.14
N GLY A 28 0.99 8.42 -8.29
CA GLY A 28 0.21 9.06 -7.23
C GLY A 28 0.39 10.58 -7.16
N CYS A 29 1.08 11.19 -8.16
CA CYS A 29 1.14 12.65 -8.25
C CYS A 29 -0.25 13.22 -8.55
N GLY A 30 -0.64 14.23 -7.77
CA GLY A 30 -1.94 14.86 -7.87
C GLY A 30 -2.44 15.30 -6.50
N SER A 31 -3.75 15.47 -6.35
CA SER A 31 -4.34 15.74 -5.04
C SER A 31 -4.22 14.50 -4.17
N SER A 32 -3.29 14.53 -3.24
CA SER A 32 -2.92 13.43 -2.36
C SER A 32 -4.00 13.16 -1.33
N ARG A 33 -5.02 12.44 -1.74
CA ARG A 33 -6.11 12.01 -0.85
C ARG A 33 -5.93 10.54 -0.51
N GLU A 34 -6.15 10.20 0.72
CA GLU A 34 -6.19 8.83 1.23
C GLU A 34 -7.13 7.91 0.43
N HIS A 35 -8.16 8.48 -0.19
CA HIS A 35 -9.11 7.74 -1.04
C HIS A 35 -8.44 7.04 -2.25
N ALA A 36 -7.31 7.56 -2.75
CA ALA A 36 -6.64 6.96 -3.90
C ALA A 36 -6.08 5.56 -3.56
N PRO A 37 -5.25 5.39 -2.51
CA PRO A 37 -4.81 4.05 -2.10
C PRO A 37 -5.95 3.18 -1.55
N GLN A 38 -6.96 3.75 -0.86
CA GLN A 38 -8.16 3.00 -0.46
C GLN A 38 -8.90 2.38 -1.64
N ALA A 39 -9.00 3.10 -2.77
CA ALA A 39 -9.60 2.56 -3.98
C ALA A 39 -8.83 1.37 -4.52
N LEU A 40 -7.49 1.39 -4.42
CA LEU A 40 -6.63 0.26 -4.84
C LEU A 40 -6.81 -0.97 -3.95
N ILE A 41 -6.86 -0.79 -2.62
CA ILE A 41 -7.17 -1.91 -1.69
C ILE A 41 -8.53 -2.52 -2.00
N ARG A 42 -9.55 -1.69 -2.18
CA ARG A 42 -10.91 -2.16 -2.50
C ARG A 42 -11.00 -2.88 -3.85
N TRP A 43 -10.08 -2.57 -4.75
CA TRP A 43 -9.93 -3.31 -6.00
C TRP A 43 -9.29 -4.70 -5.78
N GLY A 44 -8.50 -4.88 -4.74
CA GLY A 44 -7.75 -6.11 -4.43
C GLY A 44 -6.23 -5.95 -4.51
N ILE A 45 -5.71 -4.74 -4.77
CA ILE A 45 -4.27 -4.50 -4.81
C ILE A 45 -3.69 -4.61 -3.40
N LYS A 46 -2.69 -5.48 -3.25
CA LYS A 46 -1.99 -5.75 -1.99
C LYS A 46 -0.57 -5.18 -1.96
N SER A 47 0.00 -4.84 -3.11
CA SER A 47 1.34 -4.26 -3.23
C SER A 47 1.47 -3.43 -4.50
N ILE A 48 2.35 -2.43 -4.48
CA ILE A 48 2.64 -1.58 -5.63
C ILE A 48 4.15 -1.59 -5.87
N ILE A 49 4.55 -1.84 -7.11
CA ILE A 49 5.96 -1.79 -7.54
C ILE A 49 6.10 -0.73 -8.64
N GLY A 50 6.93 0.28 -8.42
CA GLY A 50 7.06 1.40 -9.32
C GLY A 50 8.49 1.87 -9.56
N GLU A 51 8.67 2.79 -10.50
CA GLU A 51 9.94 3.50 -10.67
C GLU A 51 10.14 4.54 -9.55
N SER A 52 9.06 5.25 -9.19
CA SER A 52 9.02 6.18 -8.07
C SER A 52 7.58 6.55 -7.72
N PHE A 53 7.38 7.13 -6.54
CA PHE A 53 6.09 7.52 -6.01
C PHE A 53 6.11 8.98 -5.56
N ALA A 54 4.95 9.65 -5.63
CA ALA A 54 4.74 10.91 -4.92
C ALA A 54 4.73 10.64 -3.40
N ASP A 55 5.43 11.47 -2.63
CA ASP A 55 5.68 11.22 -1.19
C ASP A 55 4.40 11.04 -0.37
N ILE A 56 3.40 11.88 -0.59
CA ILE A 56 2.15 11.79 0.17
C ILE A 56 1.37 10.52 -0.20
N PHE A 57 1.36 10.14 -1.49
CA PHE A 57 0.74 8.89 -1.92
C PHE A 57 1.43 7.67 -1.29
N TYR A 58 2.78 7.66 -1.32
CA TYR A 58 3.58 6.63 -0.67
C TYR A 58 3.24 6.50 0.82
N SER A 59 3.24 7.62 1.55
CA SER A 59 2.93 7.64 2.99
C SER A 59 1.52 7.13 3.29
N ASN A 60 0.53 7.52 2.49
CA ASN A 60 -0.84 7.05 2.62
C ASN A 60 -0.96 5.54 2.32
N CYS A 61 -0.22 5.01 1.34
CA CYS A 61 -0.18 3.57 1.08
C CYS A 61 0.37 2.79 2.29
N ILE A 62 1.49 3.24 2.87
CA ILE A 62 2.08 2.60 4.04
C ILE A 62 1.11 2.61 5.22
N ALA A 63 0.46 3.76 5.50
CA ALA A 63 -0.47 3.92 6.61
C ALA A 63 -1.71 3.00 6.54
N ILE A 64 -2.08 2.53 5.35
CA ILE A 64 -3.21 1.61 5.16
C ILE A 64 -2.77 0.18 4.83
N GLY A 65 -1.47 -0.13 4.98
CA GLY A 65 -0.96 -1.49 4.84
C GLY A 65 -0.62 -1.93 3.41
N ILE A 66 -0.42 -0.99 2.46
CA ILE A 66 0.06 -1.31 1.11
C ILE A 66 1.58 -1.07 1.02
N PRO A 67 2.42 -2.11 0.95
CA PRO A 67 3.83 -1.94 0.69
C PRO A 67 4.07 -1.42 -0.73
N CYS A 68 4.89 -0.36 -0.82
CA CYS A 68 5.32 0.25 -2.07
C CYS A 68 6.82 0.06 -2.25
N PHE A 69 7.20 -0.63 -3.33
CA PHE A 69 8.59 -0.92 -3.67
C PHE A 69 9.03 -0.14 -4.89
N THR A 70 10.30 0.21 -4.95
CA THR A 70 10.89 0.80 -6.14
C THR A 70 11.78 -0.18 -6.87
N LEU A 71 11.78 -0.05 -8.20
CA LEU A 71 12.64 -0.79 -9.12
C LEU A 71 13.18 0.15 -10.19
N PRO A 72 14.41 -0.09 -10.68
CA PRO A 72 14.94 0.62 -11.83
C PRO A 72 14.02 0.46 -13.06
N LYS A 73 13.92 1.53 -13.85
CA LYS A 73 13.10 1.58 -15.07
C LYS A 73 13.35 0.41 -16.02
N SER A 74 14.60 -0.02 -16.15
CA SER A 74 14.99 -1.15 -16.99
C SER A 74 14.35 -2.46 -16.54
N SER A 75 14.29 -2.69 -15.23
CA SER A 75 13.67 -3.87 -14.64
C SER A 75 12.14 -3.83 -14.79
N LEU A 76 11.52 -2.66 -14.56
CA LEU A 76 10.08 -2.48 -14.77
C LEU A 76 9.66 -2.75 -16.21
N LYS A 77 10.44 -2.26 -17.20
CA LYS A 77 10.16 -2.54 -18.61
C LYS A 77 10.24 -4.02 -18.95
N LYS A 78 11.19 -4.77 -18.34
CA LYS A 78 11.26 -6.22 -18.52
C LYS A 78 10.01 -6.92 -17.98
N ILE A 79 9.57 -6.52 -16.79
CA ILE A 79 8.34 -7.07 -16.17
C ILE A 79 7.11 -6.74 -17.03
N GLN A 80 6.97 -5.50 -17.46
CA GLN A 80 5.85 -5.08 -18.31
C GLN A 80 5.80 -5.88 -19.62
N SER A 81 6.95 -6.03 -20.29
CA SER A 81 7.04 -6.84 -21.52
C SER A 81 6.75 -8.34 -21.29
N TYR A 82 6.95 -8.83 -20.07
CA TYR A 82 6.61 -10.20 -19.70
C TYR A 82 5.10 -10.36 -19.49
N ILE A 83 4.49 -9.42 -18.76
CA ILE A 83 3.04 -9.41 -18.47
C ILE A 83 2.21 -9.26 -19.76
N ASP A 84 2.70 -8.50 -20.74
CA ASP A 84 2.04 -8.37 -22.05
C ASP A 84 1.89 -9.70 -22.79
N LYS A 85 2.67 -10.71 -22.44
CA LYS A 85 2.71 -12.01 -23.13
C LYS A 85 2.05 -13.14 -22.35
N GLN A 86 2.07 -13.08 -21.03
CA GLN A 86 1.56 -14.13 -20.15
C GLN A 86 1.33 -13.61 -18.72
N ASP A 87 0.52 -14.35 -17.98
CA ASP A 87 0.29 -14.06 -16.57
C ASP A 87 1.58 -14.20 -15.75
N LEU A 88 1.78 -13.29 -14.81
CA LEU A 88 2.94 -13.26 -13.93
C LEU A 88 2.51 -13.49 -12.48
N PHE A 89 2.96 -14.59 -11.91
CA PHE A 89 2.85 -14.86 -10.49
C PHE A 89 4.17 -14.48 -9.80
N LEU A 90 4.09 -13.54 -8.87
CA LEU A 90 5.23 -13.05 -8.09
C LEU A 90 4.99 -13.26 -6.60
N GLU A 91 5.96 -13.85 -5.94
CA GLU A 91 6.08 -13.85 -4.49
C GLU A 91 6.94 -12.65 -4.06
N ILE A 92 6.42 -11.84 -3.14
CA ILE A 92 7.14 -10.68 -2.59
C ILE A 92 7.53 -10.98 -1.15
N ASP A 93 8.83 -11.09 -0.92
CA ASP A 93 9.43 -11.23 0.41
C ASP A 93 9.87 -9.84 0.91
N ILE A 94 9.11 -9.28 1.85
CA ILE A 94 9.39 -7.95 2.42
C ILE A 94 10.69 -7.98 3.24
N PHE A 95 10.94 -9.06 3.99
CA PHE A 95 12.13 -9.19 4.81
C PHE A 95 13.41 -9.18 3.98
N LYS A 96 13.43 -9.95 2.89
CA LYS A 96 14.56 -10.00 1.96
C LYS A 96 14.53 -8.88 0.92
N SER A 97 13.42 -8.13 0.84
CA SER A 97 13.18 -7.10 -0.18
C SER A 97 13.37 -7.67 -1.60
N LYS A 98 12.69 -8.77 -1.90
CA LYS A 98 12.79 -9.48 -3.18
C LYS A 98 11.43 -9.79 -3.75
N ALA A 99 11.35 -9.76 -5.08
CA ALA A 99 10.25 -10.30 -5.84
C ALA A 99 10.74 -11.48 -6.68
N ILE A 100 10.14 -12.64 -6.50
CA ILE A 100 10.58 -13.90 -7.09
C ILE A 100 9.43 -14.53 -7.85
N SER A 101 9.72 -14.97 -9.07
CA SER A 101 8.86 -15.81 -9.89
C SER A 101 9.69 -17.00 -10.38
N LYS A 102 9.05 -17.92 -11.09
CA LYS A 102 9.73 -19.07 -11.71
C LYS A 102 10.91 -18.63 -12.59
N ASP A 103 10.72 -17.55 -13.37
CA ASP A 103 11.67 -17.10 -14.39
C ASP A 103 12.30 -15.74 -14.09
N LEU A 104 11.85 -15.06 -13.04
CA LEU A 104 12.23 -13.68 -12.73
C LEU A 104 12.60 -13.55 -11.26
N ASN A 105 13.68 -12.81 -11.00
CA ASN A 105 14.11 -12.47 -9.65
C ASN A 105 14.61 -11.03 -9.64
N PHE A 106 14.03 -10.20 -8.78
CA PHE A 106 14.35 -8.79 -8.66
C PHE A 106 14.62 -8.42 -7.20
N ASN A 107 15.65 -7.63 -6.96
CA ASN A 107 15.83 -6.93 -5.70
C ASN A 107 14.93 -5.71 -5.71
N LEU A 108 14.07 -5.60 -4.71
CA LEU A 108 13.18 -4.49 -4.50
C LEU A 108 13.81 -3.49 -3.54
N GLU A 109 13.53 -2.22 -3.72
CA GLU A 109 13.91 -1.20 -2.75
C GLU A 109 12.67 -0.70 -2.01
N ILE A 110 12.76 -0.57 -0.70
CA ILE A 110 11.74 -0.01 0.19
C ILE A 110 12.45 0.81 1.26
N LYS A 111 11.86 1.93 1.69
CA LYS A 111 12.40 2.73 2.79
C LYS A 111 12.49 1.86 4.05
N GLU A 112 13.63 1.85 4.72
CA GLU A 112 13.87 0.98 5.88
C GLU A 112 12.85 1.20 7.01
N THR A 113 12.44 2.44 7.23
CA THR A 113 11.37 2.78 8.18
C THR A 113 10.05 2.09 7.83
N SER A 114 9.66 2.10 6.56
CA SER A 114 8.43 1.46 6.09
C SER A 114 8.53 -0.07 6.17
N LYS A 115 9.68 -0.62 5.83
CA LYS A 115 9.95 -2.06 5.97
C LYS A 115 9.78 -2.51 7.42
N ASN A 116 10.37 -1.79 8.36
CA ASN A 116 10.26 -2.10 9.78
C ASN A 116 8.82 -2.00 10.28
N MET A 117 8.05 -1.00 9.83
CA MET A 117 6.63 -0.87 10.14
C MET A 117 5.82 -2.09 9.68
N PHE A 118 6.09 -2.64 8.49
CA PHE A 118 5.42 -3.86 8.02
C PHE A 118 5.84 -5.10 8.80
N LEU A 119 7.11 -5.22 9.14
CA LEU A 119 7.63 -6.38 9.88
C LEU A 119 7.17 -6.40 11.34
N SER A 120 6.99 -5.22 11.97
CA SER A 120 6.51 -5.08 13.35
C SER A 120 4.98 -5.01 13.46
N GLY A 121 4.25 -4.85 12.35
CA GLY A 121 2.81 -4.58 12.36
C GLY A 121 2.43 -3.14 12.76
N GLU A 122 3.41 -2.26 12.93
CA GLU A 122 3.20 -0.87 13.40
C GLU A 122 2.53 0.06 12.37
N TRP A 123 2.32 -0.39 11.15
CA TRP A 123 1.54 0.34 10.16
C TRP A 123 0.06 0.45 10.56
N ASP A 124 -0.46 -0.47 11.38
CA ASP A 124 -1.83 -0.44 11.91
C ASP A 124 -1.88 0.27 13.26
N ALA A 125 -1.94 1.61 13.20
CA ALA A 125 -2.04 2.45 14.40
C ALA A 125 -3.31 2.16 15.23
N THR A 126 -4.40 1.70 14.59
CA THR A 126 -5.66 1.39 15.26
C THR A 126 -5.51 0.14 16.12
N SER A 127 -4.92 -0.92 15.59
CA SER A 127 -4.65 -2.14 16.36
C SER A 127 -3.73 -1.84 17.55
N LYS A 128 -2.70 -1.01 17.37
CA LYS A 128 -1.83 -0.58 18.48
C LYS A 128 -2.56 0.21 19.57
N LEU A 129 -3.52 1.06 19.20
CA LEU A 129 -4.34 1.77 20.17
C LEU A 129 -5.23 0.80 20.95
N LEU A 130 -5.84 -0.18 20.27
CA LEU A 130 -6.67 -1.22 20.91
C LEU A 130 -5.86 -2.09 21.87
N GLU A 131 -4.64 -2.47 21.55
CA GLU A 131 -3.73 -3.19 22.45
C GLU A 131 -3.42 -2.43 23.73
N ASN A 132 -3.52 -1.11 23.72
CA ASN A 132 -3.23 -0.23 24.85
C ASN A 132 -4.49 0.43 25.46
N GLU A 133 -5.67 -0.15 25.27
CA GLU A 133 -6.96 0.37 25.73
C GLU A 133 -6.93 0.76 27.23
N ASN A 134 -6.40 -0.09 28.09
CA ASN A 134 -6.26 0.19 29.53
C ASN A 134 -5.41 1.42 29.83
N LEU A 135 -4.34 1.66 29.06
CA LEU A 135 -3.48 2.84 29.22
C LEU A 135 -4.18 4.10 28.72
N ILE A 136 -4.97 3.98 27.65
CA ILE A 136 -5.78 5.07 27.10
C ILE A 136 -6.86 5.48 28.12
N GLU A 137 -7.61 4.51 28.68
CA GLU A 137 -8.63 4.77 29.70
C GLU A 137 -8.02 5.44 30.95
N LYS A 138 -6.88 4.95 31.44
CA LYS A 138 -6.18 5.58 32.53
C LYS A 138 -5.84 7.03 32.22
N LYS A 139 -5.29 7.28 31.01
CA LYS A 139 -4.93 8.64 30.59
C LYS A 139 -6.16 9.55 30.45
N LEU A 140 -7.27 9.02 29.92
CA LEU A 140 -8.54 9.75 29.82
C LEU A 140 -9.05 10.19 31.21
N ASN A 141 -8.92 9.33 32.20
CA ASN A 141 -9.32 9.64 33.58
C ASN A 141 -8.41 10.70 34.25
N ASP A 142 -7.16 10.80 33.82
CA ASP A 142 -6.19 11.80 34.30
C ASP A 142 -6.39 13.19 33.67
N LEU A 143 -7.11 13.29 32.53
CA LEU A 143 -7.29 14.55 31.80
C LEU A 143 -8.57 15.28 32.26
N PRO A 144 -8.47 16.39 33.01
CA PRO A 144 -9.62 17.05 33.63
C PRO A 144 -10.63 17.64 32.61
N TYR A 145 -10.16 17.96 31.39
CA TYR A 145 -11.00 18.57 30.35
C TYR A 145 -11.77 17.54 29.49
N ILE A 146 -11.51 16.23 29.65
CA ILE A 146 -12.22 15.15 28.93
C ILE A 146 -13.33 14.57 29.81
N ARG A 147 -13.37 14.88 31.11
CA ARG A 147 -14.48 14.54 31.98
C ARG A 147 -15.72 15.34 31.56
N PHE A 148 -16.37 14.94 30.48
CA PHE A 148 -17.74 15.37 30.24
C PHE A 148 -18.60 14.83 31.39
N ASN A 149 -19.07 15.74 32.23
CA ASN A 149 -20.05 15.40 33.27
C ASN A 149 -21.21 14.67 32.59
N ASN A 150 -21.41 13.40 32.93
CA ASN A 150 -22.64 12.67 32.68
C ASN A 150 -23.82 13.17 33.52
N ASN A 151 -23.76 14.40 34.00
CA ASN A 151 -24.86 15.03 34.71
C ASN A 151 -25.56 16.03 33.77
N GLY A 152 -26.57 15.54 33.07
CA GLY A 152 -27.76 16.30 32.74
C GLY A 152 -27.78 17.05 31.43
N PHE A 153 -28.45 16.50 30.49
CA PHE A 153 -29.57 17.19 29.83
C PHE A 153 -30.84 16.45 30.17
#